data_3eb6b2cfcfb0e7f7f16542ad27f7fa9d
#
_entry.id   3eb6b2cfcfb0e7f7f16542ad27f7fa9d
#
_cell.length_a   1.000
_cell.length_b   1.000
_cell.length_c   1.000
_cell.angle_alpha   90.00
_cell.angle_beta   90.00
_cell.angle_gamma   90.00
#
_symmetry.space_group_name_H-M   'P 1'
#
loop_
_entity.id
_entity.type
_entity.pdbx_description
1 polymer ?
#
loop_
_entity_poly.entity_id
_entity_poly.type
_entity_poly.pdbx_seq_one_letter_code
_entity_poly.pdbx_strand_id
1 'polypeptide(L)'
;MKIAVVGSGISGLSAAYYLSKKHQVDLFEKEDHFGGHSHTIDLNFDTKKVSVDIGFIVFNYKTYPNLINFFQENKIEIEKSDMSFSVSVENTNIEYCGKGLKGIFSNKSNLLNPKFLRMFFDIINFYKKCDDINNFDERITLGQYLLKNKLSNEFKNYHLIPMVSAIWSMPPYEANEMPLKFFLKFFQNHGLFKLKNRPQWYTV
;
A
#
# COMPACT_ATOMS: atom_id res chain seq x y z
N MET A 1 35.35 14.11 1.08
CA MET A 1 35.12 13.67 2.47
C MET A 1 34.93 12.17 2.48
N LYS A 2 35.18 11.52 3.62
CA LYS A 2 34.72 10.16 3.87
C LYS A 2 33.35 10.22 4.53
N ILE A 3 32.38 9.45 4.02
CA ILE A 3 31.00 9.44 4.50
C ILE A 3 30.59 8.01 4.75
N ALA A 4 30.06 7.74 5.94
CA ALA A 4 29.43 6.46 6.25
C ALA A 4 27.92 6.56 6.04
N VAL A 5 27.34 5.62 5.28
CA VAL A 5 25.91 5.45 5.13
C VAL A 5 25.52 4.15 5.81
N VAL A 6 24.57 4.21 6.74
CA VAL A 6 24.13 3.05 7.53
C VAL A 6 22.74 2.61 7.08
N GLY A 7 22.63 1.36 6.68
CA GLY A 7 21.43 0.75 6.11
C GLY A 7 21.38 0.83 4.59
N SER A 8 21.07 -0.29 3.93
CA SER A 8 21.01 -0.41 2.48
C SER A 8 19.58 -0.47 1.93
N GLY A 9 18.59 0.01 2.67
CA GLY A 9 17.27 0.27 2.12
C GLY A 9 17.32 1.36 1.05
N ILE A 10 16.20 1.64 0.36
CA ILE A 10 16.16 2.61 -0.76
C ILE A 10 16.74 3.98 -0.39
N SER A 11 16.55 4.45 0.84
CA SER A 11 17.09 5.72 1.31
C SER A 11 18.62 5.69 1.40
N GLY A 12 19.19 4.62 1.97
CA GLY A 12 20.63 4.46 2.09
C GLY A 12 21.31 4.23 0.74
N LEU A 13 20.73 3.36 -0.10
CA LEU A 13 21.24 3.09 -1.45
C LEU A 13 21.25 4.36 -2.31
N SER A 14 20.15 5.12 -2.33
CA SER A 14 20.08 6.35 -3.11
C SER A 14 21.03 7.43 -2.56
N ALA A 15 21.14 7.56 -1.24
CA ALA A 15 22.11 8.49 -0.62
C ALA A 15 23.54 8.09 -0.97
N ALA A 16 23.91 6.82 -0.82
CA ALA A 16 25.24 6.32 -1.18
C ALA A 16 25.54 6.55 -2.66
N TYR A 17 24.60 6.26 -3.55
CA TYR A 17 24.73 6.47 -4.99
C TYR A 17 25.03 7.93 -5.34
N TYR A 18 24.22 8.88 -4.86
CA TYR A 18 24.41 10.29 -5.18
C TYR A 18 25.65 10.90 -4.51
N LEU A 19 25.96 10.51 -3.28
CA LEU A 19 27.13 11.00 -2.57
C LEU A 19 28.44 10.45 -3.15
N SER A 20 28.45 9.21 -3.63
CA SER A 20 29.65 8.58 -4.22
C SER A 20 30.14 9.29 -5.48
N LYS A 21 29.29 10.06 -6.17
CA LYS A 21 29.68 10.88 -7.32
C LYS A 21 30.74 11.96 -6.96
N LYS A 22 30.83 12.37 -5.69
CA LYS A 22 31.72 13.45 -5.23
C LYS A 22 32.51 13.10 -3.96
N HIS A 23 32.21 11.99 -3.31
CA HIS A 23 32.78 11.63 -2.02
C HIS A 23 33.17 10.17 -1.96
N GLN A 24 34.06 9.80 -1.06
CA GLN A 24 34.28 8.40 -0.71
C GLN A 24 33.18 7.97 0.25
N VAL A 25 32.40 6.95 -0.13
CA VAL A 25 31.24 6.48 0.65
C VAL A 25 31.45 5.02 1.05
N ASP A 26 31.33 4.75 2.33
CA ASP A 26 31.29 3.40 2.88
C ASP A 26 29.83 3.10 3.29
N LEU A 27 29.21 2.07 2.68
CA LEU A 27 27.86 1.62 2.96
C LEU A 27 27.91 0.44 3.92
N PHE A 28 27.22 0.55 5.05
CA PHE A 28 27.12 -0.49 6.08
C PHE A 28 25.72 -1.07 6.08
N GLU A 29 25.64 -2.39 6.01
CA GLU A 29 24.39 -3.14 6.11
C GLU A 29 24.55 -4.22 7.20
N LYS A 30 23.49 -4.42 7.99
CA LYS A 30 23.44 -5.41 9.06
C LYS A 30 23.02 -6.78 8.55
N GLU A 31 22.09 -6.79 7.60
CA GLU A 31 21.53 -8.01 7.03
C GLU A 31 22.46 -8.57 5.95
N ASP A 32 22.24 -9.81 5.55
CA ASP A 32 22.99 -10.50 4.52
C ASP A 32 22.60 -10.12 3.09
N HIS A 33 21.64 -9.22 2.92
CA HIS A 33 21.14 -8.73 1.65
C HIS A 33 20.98 -7.20 1.63
N PHE A 34 21.10 -6.62 0.43
CA PHE A 34 20.83 -5.21 0.19
C PHE A 34 19.37 -4.99 -0.21
N GLY A 35 18.88 -3.75 -0.04
CA GLY A 35 17.55 -3.35 -0.49
C GLY A 35 16.55 -3.09 0.63
N GLY A 36 16.78 -3.63 1.83
CA GLY A 36 15.87 -3.46 2.95
C GLY A 36 14.48 -4.02 2.64
N HIS A 37 13.47 -3.15 2.61
CA HIS A 37 12.09 -3.55 2.26
C HIS A 37 11.88 -3.85 0.76
N SER A 38 12.79 -3.47 -0.11
CA SER A 38 12.84 -3.95 -1.51
C SER A 38 13.61 -5.27 -1.54
N HIS A 39 12.90 -6.37 -1.44
CA HIS A 39 13.46 -7.71 -1.30
C HIS A 39 12.81 -8.68 -2.26
N THR A 40 13.62 -9.26 -3.13
CA THR A 40 13.24 -10.29 -4.09
C THR A 40 13.85 -11.62 -3.68
N ILE A 41 13.08 -12.67 -3.65
CA ILE A 41 13.54 -14.03 -3.40
C ILE A 41 13.38 -14.89 -4.64
N ASP A 42 14.37 -15.77 -4.86
CA ASP A 42 14.33 -16.73 -5.94
C ASP A 42 13.77 -18.06 -5.46
N LEU A 43 12.68 -18.47 -6.05
CA LEU A 43 12.03 -19.77 -5.79
C LEU A 43 12.27 -20.73 -6.95
N ASN A 44 12.60 -21.97 -6.63
CA ASN A 44 12.74 -23.02 -7.62
C ASN A 44 11.49 -23.92 -7.60
N PHE A 45 10.75 -23.94 -8.69
CA PHE A 45 9.60 -24.81 -8.89
C PHE A 45 9.96 -25.81 -10.00
N ASP A 46 10.24 -27.06 -9.64
CA ASP A 46 10.63 -28.14 -10.55
C ASP A 46 11.71 -27.72 -11.55
N THR A 47 11.31 -27.26 -12.74
CA THR A 47 12.21 -26.85 -13.82
C THR A 47 12.30 -25.33 -14.01
N LYS A 48 11.57 -24.54 -13.22
CA LYS A 48 11.51 -23.08 -13.39
C LYS A 48 12.01 -22.35 -12.16
N LYS A 49 12.90 -21.39 -12.39
CA LYS A 49 13.27 -20.39 -11.38
C LYS A 49 12.34 -19.21 -11.53
N VAL A 50 11.74 -18.76 -10.43
CA VAL A 50 10.83 -17.62 -10.38
C VAL A 50 11.32 -16.68 -9.30
N SER A 51 11.56 -15.42 -9.67
CA SER A 51 11.88 -14.34 -8.74
C SER A 51 10.58 -13.70 -8.22
N VAL A 52 10.46 -13.55 -6.92
CA VAL A 52 9.25 -13.05 -6.27
C VAL A 52 9.61 -11.90 -5.34
N ASP A 53 9.00 -10.75 -5.57
CA ASP A 53 9.11 -9.60 -4.67
C ASP A 53 8.23 -9.83 -3.43
N ILE A 54 8.84 -9.73 -2.25
CA ILE A 54 8.17 -10.00 -0.97
C ILE A 54 8.02 -8.76 -0.08
N GLY A 55 8.48 -7.62 -0.52
CA GLY A 55 8.39 -6.37 0.22
C GLY A 55 7.71 -5.26 -0.58
N PHE A 56 8.45 -4.26 -1.02
CA PHE A 56 7.94 -3.19 -1.87
C PHE A 56 7.74 -3.70 -3.30
N ILE A 57 6.50 -3.67 -3.80
CA ILE A 57 6.13 -4.37 -5.03
C ILE A 57 5.79 -3.40 -6.17
N VAL A 58 5.09 -2.30 -5.88
CA VAL A 58 4.53 -1.43 -6.92
C VAL A 58 4.74 0.05 -6.62
N PHE A 59 4.90 0.84 -7.67
CA PHE A 59 5.03 2.30 -7.63
C PHE A 59 4.25 2.94 -8.79
N ASN A 60 4.16 4.27 -8.79
CA ASN A 60 3.56 5.01 -9.90
C ASN A 60 4.25 6.35 -10.13
N TYR A 61 4.12 6.91 -11.32
CA TYR A 61 4.79 8.15 -11.71
C TYR A 61 4.35 9.38 -10.90
N LYS A 62 3.15 9.37 -10.36
CA LYS A 62 2.59 10.53 -9.66
C LYS A 62 3.17 10.70 -8.26
N THR A 63 3.31 9.61 -7.53
CA THR A 63 3.67 9.65 -6.10
C THR A 63 5.12 9.29 -5.81
N TYR A 64 5.85 8.78 -6.82
CA TYR A 64 7.24 8.36 -6.69
C TYR A 64 8.20 9.05 -7.70
N PRO A 65 8.16 10.39 -7.88
CA PRO A 65 8.96 11.06 -8.90
C PRO A 65 10.47 10.84 -8.73
N ASN A 66 10.96 10.88 -7.50
CA ASN A 66 12.39 10.67 -7.22
C ASN A 66 12.84 9.23 -7.50
N LEU A 67 11.99 8.24 -7.21
CA LEU A 67 12.28 6.84 -7.52
C LEU A 67 12.32 6.63 -9.04
N ILE A 68 11.39 7.21 -9.77
CA ILE A 68 11.36 7.16 -11.24
C ILE A 68 12.63 7.77 -11.82
N ASN A 69 13.04 8.94 -11.35
CA ASN A 69 14.29 9.58 -11.80
C ASN A 69 15.50 8.70 -11.51
N PHE A 70 15.56 8.09 -10.31
CA PHE A 70 16.62 7.17 -9.94
C PHE A 70 16.68 5.95 -10.87
N PHE A 71 15.52 5.37 -11.21
CA PHE A 71 15.44 4.24 -12.14
C PHE A 71 15.87 4.63 -13.55
N GLN A 72 15.45 5.79 -14.04
CA GLN A 72 15.86 6.30 -15.36
C GLN A 72 17.37 6.57 -15.44
N GLU A 73 17.95 7.21 -14.42
CA GLU A 73 19.40 7.44 -14.35
C GLU A 73 20.22 6.14 -14.38
N ASN A 74 19.68 5.10 -13.76
CA ASN A 74 20.36 3.80 -13.65
C ASN A 74 19.90 2.79 -14.72
N LYS A 75 19.07 3.22 -15.69
CA LYS A 75 18.54 2.38 -16.78
C LYS A 75 17.85 1.11 -16.29
N ILE A 76 17.13 1.21 -15.18
CA ILE A 76 16.35 0.10 -14.62
C ILE A 76 15.07 -0.01 -15.45
N GLU A 77 14.83 -1.19 -15.97
CA GLU A 77 13.62 -1.51 -16.72
C GLU A 77 12.44 -1.61 -15.77
N ILE A 78 11.31 -1.07 -16.20
CA ILE A 78 10.05 -1.07 -15.43
C ILE A 78 8.92 -1.60 -16.30
N GLU A 79 8.03 -2.38 -15.69
CA GLU A 79 6.88 -2.95 -16.36
C GLU A 79 5.57 -2.42 -15.78
N LYS A 80 4.50 -2.43 -16.61
CA LYS A 80 3.16 -2.11 -16.14
C LYS A 80 2.66 -3.21 -15.22
N SER A 81 2.18 -2.82 -14.07
CA SER A 81 1.60 -3.71 -13.08
C SER A 81 0.16 -3.31 -12.75
N ASP A 82 -0.50 -4.14 -11.99
CA ASP A 82 -1.87 -3.94 -11.54
C ASP A 82 -1.92 -4.09 -10.01
N MET A 83 -2.13 -2.97 -9.33
CA MET A 83 -2.35 -3.01 -7.89
C MET A 83 -3.82 -3.25 -7.61
N SER A 84 -4.14 -4.42 -7.10
CA SER A 84 -5.48 -4.79 -6.67
C SER A 84 -5.47 -5.22 -5.20
N PHE A 85 -6.61 -5.04 -4.55
CA PHE A 85 -6.86 -5.47 -3.19
C PHE A 85 -8.04 -6.42 -3.21
N SER A 86 -7.86 -7.60 -2.65
CA SER A 86 -8.92 -8.63 -2.54
C SER A 86 -9.05 -9.05 -1.09
N VAL A 87 -10.25 -9.40 -0.70
CA VAL A 87 -10.58 -9.88 0.65
C VAL A 87 -11.37 -11.17 0.54
N SER A 88 -10.95 -12.16 1.31
CA SER A 88 -11.68 -13.37 1.64
C SER A 88 -11.81 -13.43 3.16
N VAL A 89 -13.04 -13.49 3.65
CA VAL A 89 -13.32 -13.48 5.10
C VAL A 89 -13.62 -14.89 5.55
N GLU A 90 -12.72 -15.44 6.36
CA GLU A 90 -12.83 -16.80 6.90
C GLU A 90 -14.17 -17.02 7.62
N ASN A 91 -14.72 -18.22 7.48
CA ASN A 91 -16.02 -18.62 8.03
C ASN A 91 -17.23 -17.79 7.56
N THR A 92 -17.09 -17.11 6.42
CA THR A 92 -18.18 -16.39 5.75
C THR A 92 -18.12 -16.67 4.24
N ASN A 93 -19.18 -16.26 3.52
CA ASN A 93 -19.20 -16.31 2.05
C ASN A 93 -18.77 -14.95 1.45
N ILE A 94 -18.10 -14.09 2.21
CA ILE A 94 -17.70 -12.76 1.75
C ILE A 94 -16.33 -12.84 1.09
N GLU A 95 -16.36 -12.70 -0.22
CA GLU A 95 -15.17 -12.56 -1.07
C GLU A 95 -15.40 -11.46 -2.09
N TYR A 96 -14.44 -10.58 -2.27
CA TYR A 96 -14.52 -9.50 -3.24
C TYR A 96 -13.14 -8.94 -3.62
N CYS A 97 -13.10 -8.22 -4.73
CA CYS A 97 -11.91 -7.52 -5.22
C CYS A 97 -12.22 -6.04 -5.46
N GLY A 98 -11.27 -5.17 -5.17
CA GLY A 98 -11.40 -3.72 -5.35
C GLY A 98 -11.34 -3.21 -6.80
N LYS A 99 -11.43 -4.08 -7.81
CA LYS A 99 -11.44 -3.73 -9.25
C LYS A 99 -12.82 -3.27 -9.74
N GLY A 100 -13.36 -2.21 -9.12
CA GLY A 100 -14.66 -1.66 -9.50
C GLY A 100 -15.85 -2.55 -9.14
N LEU A 101 -17.04 -2.23 -9.65
CA LEU A 101 -18.27 -2.95 -9.29
C LEU A 101 -18.24 -4.44 -9.66
N LYS A 102 -17.60 -4.79 -10.79
CA LYS A 102 -17.47 -6.19 -11.19
C LYS A 102 -16.65 -7.01 -10.20
N GLY A 103 -15.59 -6.44 -9.64
CA GLY A 103 -14.78 -7.09 -8.62
C GLY A 103 -15.50 -7.16 -7.27
N ILE A 104 -16.17 -6.10 -6.86
CA ILE A 104 -16.91 -6.04 -5.59
C ILE A 104 -18.05 -7.09 -5.58
N PHE A 105 -18.73 -7.27 -6.69
CA PHE A 105 -19.83 -8.24 -6.84
C PHE A 105 -19.43 -9.48 -7.65
N SER A 106 -18.14 -9.84 -7.66
CA SER A 106 -17.66 -11.07 -8.31
C SER A 106 -18.32 -12.32 -7.71
N ASN A 107 -18.47 -12.35 -6.39
CA ASN A 107 -19.33 -13.32 -5.74
C ASN A 107 -20.77 -12.81 -5.73
N LYS A 108 -21.65 -13.44 -6.52
CA LYS A 108 -23.06 -13.04 -6.66
C LYS A 108 -23.84 -13.10 -5.35
N SER A 109 -23.44 -13.94 -4.39
CA SER A 109 -24.09 -14.03 -3.08
C SER A 109 -23.99 -12.70 -2.30
N ASN A 110 -22.98 -11.87 -2.58
CA ASN A 110 -22.82 -10.56 -1.98
C ASN A 110 -23.98 -9.61 -2.27
N LEU A 111 -24.66 -9.77 -3.42
CA LEU A 111 -25.83 -8.96 -3.79
C LEU A 111 -27.04 -9.16 -2.86
N LEU A 112 -27.13 -10.34 -2.24
CA LEU A 112 -28.21 -10.70 -1.32
C LEU A 112 -27.78 -10.67 0.15
N ASN A 113 -26.53 -10.31 0.43
CA ASN A 113 -25.99 -10.26 1.78
C ASN A 113 -26.13 -8.85 2.38
N PRO A 114 -27.05 -8.62 3.34
CA PRO A 114 -27.30 -7.30 3.89
C PRO A 114 -26.07 -6.72 4.63
N LYS A 115 -25.23 -7.55 5.25
CA LYS A 115 -23.99 -7.12 5.90
C LYS A 115 -22.98 -6.62 4.87
N PHE A 116 -22.85 -7.32 3.75
CA PHE A 116 -21.97 -6.89 2.66
C PHE A 116 -22.48 -5.59 2.02
N LEU A 117 -23.77 -5.47 1.78
CA LEU A 117 -24.34 -4.24 1.22
C LEU A 117 -24.14 -3.04 2.16
N ARG A 118 -24.31 -3.23 3.48
CA ARG A 118 -24.02 -2.20 4.46
C ARG A 118 -22.55 -1.76 4.41
N MET A 119 -21.61 -2.72 4.39
CA MET A 119 -20.19 -2.45 4.19
C MET A 119 -19.94 -1.63 2.92
N PHE A 120 -20.54 -2.03 1.80
CA PHE A 120 -20.38 -1.33 0.52
C PHE A 120 -20.86 0.12 0.57
N PHE A 121 -22.01 0.40 1.19
CA PHE A 121 -22.49 1.76 1.37
C PHE A 121 -21.58 2.57 2.32
N ASP A 122 -21.05 1.95 3.37
CA ASP A 122 -20.10 2.58 4.27
C ASP A 122 -18.78 2.95 3.55
N ILE A 123 -18.29 2.09 2.64
CA ILE A 123 -17.12 2.40 1.79
C ILE A 123 -17.39 3.68 0.98
N ILE A 124 -18.53 3.74 0.29
CA ILE A 124 -18.87 4.91 -0.54
C ILE A 124 -18.99 6.17 0.30
N ASN A 125 -19.67 6.09 1.43
CA ASN A 125 -19.88 7.23 2.33
C ASN A 125 -18.56 7.70 2.95
N PHE A 126 -17.71 6.76 3.38
CA PHE A 126 -16.42 7.06 3.94
C PHE A 126 -15.53 7.76 2.90
N TYR A 127 -15.41 7.22 1.68
CA TYR A 127 -14.60 7.81 0.64
C TYR A 127 -15.06 9.23 0.25
N LYS A 128 -16.37 9.47 0.18
CA LYS A 128 -16.91 10.80 -0.09
C LYS A 128 -16.61 11.81 1.03
N LYS A 129 -16.74 11.40 2.30
CA LYS A 129 -16.49 12.28 3.45
C LYS A 129 -15.01 12.59 3.66
N CYS A 130 -14.14 11.67 3.27
CA CYS A 130 -12.70 11.76 3.48
C CYS A 130 -11.95 12.47 2.35
N ASP A 131 -12.64 12.97 1.35
CA ASP A 131 -12.01 13.70 0.23
C ASP A 131 -11.43 15.06 0.66
N ASP A 132 -11.99 15.69 1.71
CA ASP A 132 -11.45 16.91 2.31
C ASP A 132 -10.75 16.64 3.66
N ILE A 133 -9.43 16.47 3.57
CA ILE A 133 -8.56 16.13 4.71
C ILE A 133 -8.46 17.28 5.73
N ASN A 134 -8.69 18.53 5.32
CA ASN A 134 -8.52 19.69 6.20
C ASN A 134 -9.57 19.76 7.31
N ASN A 135 -10.69 19.09 7.13
CA ASN A 135 -11.79 19.06 8.11
C ASN A 135 -11.55 18.13 9.31
N PHE A 136 -10.38 17.48 9.40
CA PHE A 136 -10.11 16.53 10.49
C PHE A 136 -9.07 17.06 11.48
N ASP A 137 -9.30 16.81 12.76
CA ASP A 137 -8.33 17.07 13.84
C ASP A 137 -7.12 16.12 13.68
N GLU A 138 -5.92 16.66 13.89
CA GLU A 138 -4.66 15.90 13.76
C GLU A 138 -4.51 14.81 14.83
N ARG A 139 -5.20 14.95 15.95
CA ARG A 139 -5.12 14.04 17.10
C ARG A 139 -6.06 12.85 17.03
N ILE A 140 -7.01 12.85 16.08
CA ILE A 140 -7.98 11.75 15.95
C ILE A 140 -7.32 10.55 15.32
N THR A 141 -7.49 9.36 15.94
CA THR A 141 -7.11 8.09 15.35
C THR A 141 -8.18 7.53 14.42
N LEU A 142 -7.79 6.60 13.55
CA LEU A 142 -8.71 5.90 12.66
C LEU A 142 -9.82 5.19 13.45
N GLY A 143 -9.48 4.49 14.53
CA GLY A 143 -10.44 3.81 15.41
C GLY A 143 -11.43 4.75 16.04
N GLN A 144 -10.99 5.90 16.58
CA GLN A 144 -11.87 6.92 17.16
C GLN A 144 -12.84 7.50 16.11
N TYR A 145 -12.35 7.74 14.89
CA TYR A 145 -13.21 8.22 13.80
C TYR A 145 -14.29 7.19 13.43
N LEU A 146 -13.93 5.91 13.32
CA LEU A 146 -14.86 4.84 12.99
C LEU A 146 -15.99 4.72 14.05
N LEU A 147 -15.63 4.79 15.32
CA LEU A 147 -16.60 4.76 16.43
C LEU A 147 -17.53 5.98 16.40
N LYS A 148 -16.97 7.19 16.28
CA LYS A 148 -17.74 8.44 16.26
C LYS A 148 -18.75 8.50 15.12
N ASN A 149 -18.40 7.95 13.95
CA ASN A 149 -19.27 7.98 12.77
C ASN A 149 -20.20 6.76 12.65
N LYS A 150 -20.20 5.86 13.64
CA LYS A 150 -21.07 4.66 13.69
C LYS A 150 -21.00 3.80 12.42
N LEU A 151 -19.79 3.71 11.84
CA LEU A 151 -19.55 2.87 10.69
C LEU A 151 -19.64 1.38 11.09
N SER A 152 -20.12 0.53 10.18
CA SER A 152 -20.37 -0.87 10.48
C SER A 152 -19.11 -1.65 10.84
N ASN A 153 -19.29 -2.69 11.63
CA ASN A 153 -18.19 -3.62 11.93
C ASN A 153 -17.70 -4.34 10.67
N GLU A 154 -18.59 -4.59 9.73
CA GLU A 154 -18.27 -5.19 8.44
C GLU A 154 -17.32 -4.26 7.63
N PHE A 155 -17.62 -2.96 7.58
CA PHE A 155 -16.73 -1.99 6.94
C PHE A 155 -15.37 -1.94 7.63
N LYS A 156 -15.35 -1.88 8.95
CA LYS A 156 -14.12 -1.86 9.72
C LYS A 156 -13.30 -3.13 9.49
N ASN A 157 -13.89 -4.30 9.74
CA ASN A 157 -13.14 -5.56 9.85
C ASN A 157 -12.94 -6.28 8.52
N TYR A 158 -13.81 -6.04 7.52
CA TYR A 158 -13.77 -6.75 6.23
C TYR A 158 -13.27 -5.88 5.06
N HIS A 159 -13.06 -4.58 5.31
CA HIS A 159 -12.52 -3.67 4.29
C HIS A 159 -11.34 -2.85 4.81
N LEU A 160 -11.60 -1.96 5.78
CA LEU A 160 -10.64 -0.91 6.12
C LEU A 160 -9.41 -1.45 6.84
N ILE A 161 -9.59 -2.23 7.90
CA ILE A 161 -8.47 -2.77 8.68
C ILE A 161 -7.62 -3.74 7.85
N PRO A 162 -8.20 -4.71 7.09
CA PRO A 162 -7.39 -5.56 6.21
C PRO A 162 -6.57 -4.77 5.19
N MET A 163 -7.15 -3.72 4.61
CA MET A 163 -6.45 -2.88 3.64
C MET A 163 -5.31 -2.09 4.28
N VAL A 164 -5.52 -1.51 5.46
CA VAL A 164 -4.47 -0.82 6.22
C VAL A 164 -3.37 -1.78 6.59
N SER A 165 -3.71 -2.95 7.12
CA SER A 165 -2.74 -3.98 7.51
C SER A 165 -1.90 -4.45 6.32
N ALA A 166 -2.51 -4.64 5.16
CA ALA A 166 -1.80 -5.05 3.94
C ALA A 166 -0.85 -3.96 3.41
N ILE A 167 -1.25 -2.68 3.47
CA ILE A 167 -0.43 -1.56 2.96
C ILE A 167 0.79 -1.31 3.85
N TRP A 168 0.63 -1.36 5.17
CA TRP A 168 1.69 -1.02 6.12
C TRP A 168 2.33 -2.22 6.80
N SER A 169 1.96 -3.45 6.42
CA SER A 169 2.47 -4.70 7.02
C SER A 169 2.35 -4.70 8.55
N MET A 170 1.22 -4.18 9.07
CA MET A 170 0.98 -4.01 10.50
C MET A 170 -0.15 -4.91 11.02
N PRO A 171 -0.11 -5.29 12.30
CA PRO A 171 -1.19 -6.04 12.91
C PRO A 171 -2.49 -5.23 12.95
N PRO A 172 -3.66 -5.89 12.86
CA PRO A 172 -4.97 -5.20 12.83
C PRO A 172 -5.25 -4.28 14.03
N TYR A 173 -4.69 -4.58 15.21
CA TYR A 173 -4.91 -3.74 16.40
C TYR A 173 -4.20 -2.39 16.30
N GLU A 174 -3.01 -2.33 15.68
CA GLU A 174 -2.26 -1.10 15.47
C GLU A 174 -2.94 -0.17 14.47
N ALA A 175 -3.64 -0.72 13.49
CA ALA A 175 -4.36 0.06 12.50
C ALA A 175 -5.40 1.03 13.12
N ASN A 176 -5.99 0.69 14.26
CA ASN A 176 -6.92 1.57 14.95
C ASN A 176 -6.24 2.81 15.56
N GLU A 177 -4.99 2.69 15.97
CA GLU A 177 -4.22 3.78 16.57
C GLU A 177 -3.56 4.70 15.54
N MET A 178 -3.64 4.34 14.26
CA MET A 178 -3.09 5.14 13.17
C MET A 178 -3.74 6.54 13.16
N PRO A 179 -2.95 7.64 13.09
CA PRO A 179 -3.49 8.99 12.92
C PRO A 179 -4.33 9.08 11.65
N LEU A 180 -5.59 9.53 11.79
CA LEU A 180 -6.53 9.59 10.67
C LEU A 180 -6.01 10.43 9.51
N LYS A 181 -5.46 11.61 9.77
CA LYS A 181 -4.89 12.48 8.71
C LYS A 181 -3.75 11.81 7.94
N PHE A 182 -2.89 11.04 8.60
CA PHE A 182 -1.82 10.28 7.93
C PHE A 182 -2.40 9.27 6.95
N PHE A 183 -3.37 8.47 7.42
CA PHE A 183 -4.09 7.53 6.58
C PHE A 183 -4.76 8.20 5.38
N LEU A 184 -5.55 9.26 5.61
CA LEU A 184 -6.27 9.97 4.56
C LEU A 184 -5.33 10.60 3.53
N LYS A 185 -4.24 11.23 3.97
CA LYS A 185 -3.22 11.83 3.08
C LYS A 185 -2.57 10.79 2.17
N PHE A 186 -2.25 9.62 2.72
CA PHE A 186 -1.72 8.51 1.92
C PHE A 186 -2.73 8.07 0.85
N PHE A 187 -3.97 7.81 1.24
CA PHE A 187 -5.03 7.37 0.33
C PHE A 187 -5.33 8.40 -0.77
N GLN A 188 -5.37 9.68 -0.42
CA GLN A 188 -5.57 10.76 -1.38
C GLN A 188 -4.40 10.85 -2.39
N ASN A 189 -3.17 10.83 -1.89
CA ASN A 189 -1.98 10.91 -2.74
C ASN A 189 -1.91 9.75 -3.73
N HIS A 190 -2.25 8.53 -3.29
CA HIS A 190 -2.25 7.33 -4.12
C HIS A 190 -3.52 7.16 -4.97
N GLY A 191 -4.49 8.08 -4.84
CA GLY A 191 -5.74 8.03 -5.60
C GLY A 191 -6.65 6.86 -5.22
N LEU A 192 -6.51 6.32 -4.01
CA LEU A 192 -7.25 5.14 -3.55
C LEU A 192 -8.74 5.43 -3.29
N PHE A 193 -9.10 6.69 -2.99
CA PHE A 193 -10.49 7.13 -2.89
C PHE A 193 -11.19 7.28 -4.24
N LYS A 194 -10.43 7.27 -5.35
CA LYS A 194 -10.99 7.46 -6.69
C LYS A 194 -11.52 6.15 -7.23
N LEU A 195 -12.75 6.17 -7.73
CA LEU A 195 -13.36 5.03 -8.43
C LEU A 195 -12.93 4.96 -9.91
N LYS A 196 -12.52 6.11 -10.49
CA LYS A 196 -12.05 6.25 -11.87
C LYS A 196 -10.76 7.06 -11.91
N ASN A 197 -10.01 6.94 -12.99
CA ASN A 197 -8.74 7.67 -13.21
C ASN A 197 -7.70 7.42 -12.09
N ARG A 198 -7.57 6.18 -11.66
CA ARG A 198 -6.49 5.74 -10.77
C ARG A 198 -5.15 5.80 -11.51
N PRO A 199 -4.05 6.06 -10.81
CA PRO A 199 -2.73 6.03 -11.45
C PRO A 199 -2.43 4.63 -12.00
N GLN A 200 -1.71 4.56 -13.13
CA GLN A 200 -1.11 3.32 -13.59
C GLN A 200 0.01 2.92 -12.63
N TRP A 201 0.01 1.68 -12.21
CA TRP A 201 1.04 1.10 -11.37
C TRP A 201 2.10 0.39 -12.20
N TYR A 202 3.29 0.33 -11.67
CA TYR A 202 4.47 -0.28 -12.29
C TYR A 202 5.23 -1.11 -11.26
N THR A 203 6.03 -2.04 -11.75
CA THR A 203 7.00 -2.85 -11.00
C THR A 203 8.34 -2.84 -11.72
N VAL A 204 9.38 -3.32 -11.09
CA VAL A 204 10.69 -3.58 -11.67
C VAL A 204 10.77 -5.01 -12.12
#